data_567ccaa24ff120eb7cba7504669ce7af
#
_entry.id   567ccaa24ff120eb7cba7504669ce7af
#
_cell.length_a   1.000
_cell.length_b   1.000
_cell.length_c   1.000
_cell.angle_alpha   90.00
_cell.angle_beta   90.00
_cell.angle_gamma   90.00
#
_symmetry.space_group_name_H-M   'P 1'
#
loop_
_entity.id
_entity.type
_entity.pdbx_description
1 polymer ?
#
loop_
_entity_poly.entity_id
_entity_poly.type
_entity_poly.pdbx_seq_one_letter_code
_entity_poly.pdbx_strand_id
1 'polypeptide(L)'
;SFNFKQKKQYLIEYQKKRLPYIQKFLEDIPEPSNNLYEKFKNHINDLINSSKYFSSNIEQLVEFNIVGKNGGTWQVDFQQSIPQIYENSIGKPHCQFTIESKFLNMILNEQLEWEELFLSLRFQVKREPDIYNGALFALLQYGGDSNIMQRIENLDLKSKCPETVIVKSNNKNFKIQRSCPHMGEDLKNAKIEDGILVCPRHQWNFDLNKNGKCIKGGDKDLAIFSTTDIDDVEDSGIA
;
A
#
# COMPACT_ATOMS: atom_id res chain seq x y z
N SER A 1 8.54 -11.05 34.12
CA SER A 1 8.38 -9.63 33.78
C SER A 1 9.40 -9.23 32.74
N PHE A 2 8.96 -8.58 31.68
CA PHE A 2 9.82 -8.12 30.58
C PHE A 2 10.72 -6.95 31.06
N ASN A 3 12.05 -7.13 30.98
CA ASN A 3 13.00 -6.13 31.46
C ASN A 3 13.58 -5.31 30.31
N PHE A 4 13.10 -4.09 30.11
CA PHE A 4 13.52 -3.18 29.03
C PHE A 4 15.02 -2.83 29.08
N LYS A 5 15.63 -2.73 30.27
CA LYS A 5 17.08 -2.45 30.39
C LYS A 5 17.92 -3.60 29.86
N GLN A 6 17.55 -4.83 30.18
CA GLN A 6 18.23 -6.03 29.67
C GLN A 6 18.04 -6.16 28.16
N LYS A 7 16.85 -5.84 27.62
CA LYS A 7 16.63 -5.82 26.16
C LYS A 7 17.53 -4.82 25.47
N LYS A 8 17.64 -3.60 26.01
CA LYS A 8 18.51 -2.57 25.42
C LYS A 8 19.97 -3.02 25.39
N GLN A 9 20.46 -3.57 26.47
CA GLN A 9 21.83 -4.10 26.56
C GLN A 9 22.04 -5.23 25.53
N TYR A 10 21.14 -6.19 25.49
CA TYR A 10 21.17 -7.28 24.51
C TYR A 10 21.20 -6.77 23.05
N LEU A 11 20.36 -5.77 22.71
CA LEU A 11 20.34 -5.21 21.36
C LEU A 11 21.67 -4.52 21.00
N ILE A 12 22.29 -3.82 21.93
CA ILE A 12 23.60 -3.19 21.73
C ILE A 12 24.68 -4.25 21.46
N GLU A 13 24.70 -5.32 22.27
CA GLU A 13 25.65 -6.42 22.10
C GLU A 13 25.43 -7.18 20.78
N TYR A 14 24.16 -7.45 20.46
CA TYR A 14 23.78 -8.06 19.18
C TYR A 14 24.21 -7.21 17.99
N GLN A 15 23.95 -5.89 18.03
CA GLN A 15 24.38 -4.96 17.00
C GLN A 15 25.90 -4.99 16.81
N LYS A 16 26.68 -4.89 17.90
CA LYS A 16 28.15 -4.97 17.84
C LYS A 16 28.63 -6.27 17.21
N LYS A 17 28.00 -7.38 17.56
CA LYS A 17 28.33 -8.70 16.99
C LYS A 17 28.00 -8.80 15.49
N ARG A 18 26.92 -8.17 15.06
CA ARG A 18 26.43 -8.26 13.67
C ARG A 18 27.05 -7.22 12.74
N LEU A 19 27.47 -6.07 13.25
CA LEU A 19 28.00 -4.98 12.46
C LEU A 19 29.09 -5.37 11.45
N PRO A 20 30.11 -6.19 11.82
CA PRO A 20 31.14 -6.61 10.85
C PRO A 20 30.58 -7.41 9.65
N TYR A 21 29.57 -8.26 9.91
CA TYR A 21 28.92 -9.05 8.85
C TYR A 21 28.10 -8.15 7.93
N ILE A 22 27.39 -7.16 8.51
CA ILE A 22 26.61 -6.19 7.74
C ILE A 22 27.54 -5.33 6.89
N GLN A 23 28.64 -4.84 7.46
CA GLN A 23 29.63 -4.05 6.74
C GLN A 23 30.22 -4.82 5.56
N LYS A 24 30.66 -6.05 5.81
CA LYS A 24 31.18 -6.91 4.75
C LYS A 24 30.14 -7.13 3.65
N PHE A 25 28.89 -7.45 4.00
CA PHE A 25 27.81 -7.60 3.04
C PHE A 25 27.64 -6.35 2.17
N LEU A 26 27.66 -5.15 2.79
CA LEU A 26 27.51 -3.89 2.06
C LEU A 26 28.71 -3.57 1.16
N GLU A 27 29.92 -3.99 1.57
CA GLU A 27 31.15 -3.86 0.77
C GLU A 27 31.15 -4.82 -0.43
N ASP A 28 30.60 -6.03 -0.25
CA ASP A 28 30.53 -7.05 -1.30
C ASP A 28 29.47 -6.74 -2.40
N ILE A 29 28.52 -5.78 -2.13
CA ILE A 29 27.55 -5.36 -3.14
C ILE A 29 28.27 -4.53 -4.22
N PRO A 30 28.19 -4.93 -5.48
CA PRO A 30 28.85 -4.22 -6.56
C PRO A 30 28.29 -2.82 -6.78
N GLU A 31 29.15 -1.87 -7.09
CA GLU A 31 28.75 -0.53 -7.49
C GLU A 31 27.92 -0.55 -8.77
N PRO A 32 26.88 0.28 -8.89
CA PRO A 32 26.08 0.35 -10.10
C PRO A 32 26.89 0.90 -11.29
N SER A 33 26.52 0.43 -12.48
CA SER A 33 27.08 0.94 -13.74
C SER A 33 26.52 2.33 -14.09
N ASN A 34 27.17 3.01 -15.06
CA ASN A 34 26.77 4.36 -15.47
C ASN A 34 25.39 4.45 -16.14
N ASN A 35 24.77 3.33 -16.51
CA ASN A 35 23.44 3.26 -17.12
C ASN A 35 22.32 2.96 -16.11
N LEU A 36 22.51 3.28 -14.83
CA LEU A 36 21.55 2.96 -13.77
C LEU A 36 20.18 3.62 -14.03
N TYR A 37 20.15 4.88 -14.49
CA TYR A 37 18.91 5.57 -14.85
C TYR A 37 18.15 4.87 -15.98
N GLU A 38 18.85 4.49 -17.06
CA GLU A 38 18.21 3.80 -18.17
C GLU A 38 17.63 2.44 -17.77
N LYS A 39 18.34 1.68 -16.92
CA LYS A 39 17.81 0.45 -16.34
C LYS A 39 16.57 0.71 -15.49
N PHE A 40 16.60 1.73 -14.63
CA PHE A 40 15.47 2.14 -13.82
C PHE A 40 14.27 2.51 -14.70
N LYS A 41 14.49 3.34 -15.70
CA LYS A 41 13.45 3.77 -16.66
C LYS A 41 12.78 2.59 -17.36
N ASN A 42 13.58 1.63 -17.83
CA ASN A 42 13.05 0.42 -18.47
C ASN A 42 12.25 -0.41 -17.48
N HIS A 43 12.79 -0.66 -16.30
CA HIS A 43 12.11 -1.42 -15.24
C HIS A 43 10.76 -0.79 -14.85
N ILE A 44 10.71 0.54 -14.62
CA ILE A 44 9.47 1.23 -14.29
C ILE A 44 8.47 1.17 -15.46
N ASN A 45 8.93 1.30 -16.70
CA ASN A 45 8.06 1.13 -17.87
C ASN A 45 7.46 -0.29 -17.93
N ASP A 46 8.25 -1.31 -17.64
CA ASP A 46 7.78 -2.70 -17.61
C ASP A 46 6.71 -2.89 -16.52
N LEU A 47 6.92 -2.33 -15.33
CA LEU A 47 5.91 -2.32 -14.25
C LEU A 47 4.62 -1.59 -14.66
N ILE A 48 4.73 -0.39 -15.27
CA ILE A 48 3.58 0.38 -15.77
C ILE A 48 2.79 -0.43 -16.80
N ASN A 49 3.50 -1.09 -17.72
CA ASN A 49 2.87 -1.90 -18.77
C ASN A 49 2.27 -3.20 -18.25
N SER A 50 2.78 -3.75 -17.14
CA SER A 50 2.28 -4.99 -16.53
C SER A 50 0.88 -4.82 -15.97
N SER A 51 0.50 -3.63 -15.49
CA SER A 51 -0.83 -3.35 -14.99
C SER A 51 -1.25 -1.90 -15.21
N LYS A 52 -2.05 -1.70 -16.25
CA LYS A 52 -2.71 -0.41 -16.54
C LYS A 52 -3.66 0.01 -15.41
N TYR A 53 -4.30 -0.97 -14.77
CA TYR A 53 -5.20 -0.71 -13.66
C TYR A 53 -4.48 0.00 -12.51
N PHE A 54 -3.37 -0.57 -12.02
CA PHE A 54 -2.64 0.04 -10.90
C PHE A 54 -1.96 1.33 -11.30
N SER A 55 -1.30 1.38 -12.46
CA SER A 55 -0.60 2.58 -12.92
C SER A 55 -1.54 3.79 -13.07
N SER A 56 -2.80 3.57 -13.52
CA SER A 56 -3.80 4.64 -13.64
C SER A 56 -4.45 5.04 -12.32
N ASN A 57 -4.37 4.23 -11.27
CA ASN A 57 -4.94 4.52 -9.95
C ASN A 57 -3.91 5.13 -8.96
N ILE A 58 -2.67 5.34 -9.36
CA ILE A 58 -1.66 5.99 -8.52
C ILE A 58 -1.91 7.49 -8.41
N GLU A 59 -2.18 8.17 -9.53
CA GLU A 59 -2.54 9.61 -9.61
C GLU A 59 -1.60 10.55 -8.82
N GLN A 60 -0.32 10.22 -8.75
CA GLN A 60 0.68 10.94 -7.97
C GLN A 60 1.94 11.22 -8.78
N LEU A 61 2.63 12.32 -8.44
CA LEU A 61 4.03 12.52 -8.81
C LEU A 61 4.89 11.82 -7.75
N VAL A 62 5.64 10.81 -8.18
CA VAL A 62 6.50 9.98 -7.31
C VAL A 62 7.95 10.28 -7.60
N GLU A 63 8.74 10.54 -6.56
CA GLU A 63 10.17 10.80 -6.67
C GLU A 63 11.00 9.65 -6.11
N PHE A 64 12.06 9.30 -6.83
CA PHE A 64 13.08 8.35 -6.44
C PHE A 64 14.41 9.10 -6.28
N ASN A 65 14.76 9.42 -5.03
CA ASN A 65 16.04 9.99 -4.68
C ASN A 65 17.05 8.86 -4.46
N ILE A 66 17.87 8.60 -5.47
CA ILE A 66 18.85 7.53 -5.47
C ILE A 66 20.20 8.05 -5.01
N VAL A 67 20.61 7.63 -3.81
CA VAL A 67 21.81 8.12 -3.14
C VAL A 67 23.00 7.21 -3.45
N GLY A 68 24.14 7.78 -3.78
CA GLY A 68 25.38 7.04 -4.06
C GLY A 68 25.83 7.15 -5.50
N LYS A 69 26.73 6.26 -5.92
CA LYS A 69 27.35 6.29 -7.25
C LYS A 69 26.31 6.09 -8.35
N ASN A 70 26.36 6.92 -9.38
CA ASN A 70 25.43 6.94 -10.51
C ASN A 70 23.96 7.09 -10.13
N GLY A 71 23.70 7.58 -8.91
CA GLY A 71 22.37 7.96 -8.46
C GLY A 71 21.92 9.31 -9.01
N GLY A 72 20.77 9.77 -8.54
CA GLY A 72 20.13 11.02 -8.96
C GLY A 72 18.75 11.15 -8.37
N THR A 73 18.06 12.22 -8.75
CA THR A 73 16.66 12.44 -8.37
C THR A 73 15.80 12.28 -9.61
N TRP A 74 15.04 11.19 -9.65
CA TRP A 74 14.21 10.81 -10.79
C TRP A 74 12.74 10.87 -10.40
N GLN A 75 11.88 11.29 -11.31
CA GLN A 75 10.45 11.38 -11.04
C GLN A 75 9.62 10.58 -12.04
N VAL A 76 8.54 9.99 -11.54
CA VAL A 76 7.53 9.30 -12.35
C VAL A 76 6.20 10.02 -12.10
N ASP A 77 5.67 10.62 -13.15
CA ASP A 77 4.38 11.31 -13.11
C ASP A 77 3.26 10.37 -13.53
N PHE A 78 2.52 9.85 -12.54
CA PHE A 78 1.32 9.03 -12.74
C PHE A 78 0.03 9.86 -12.84
N GLN A 79 0.11 11.18 -12.83
CA GLN A 79 -1.06 12.07 -13.01
C GLN A 79 -1.46 12.21 -14.48
N GLN A 80 -0.58 11.80 -15.39
CA GLN A 80 -0.82 11.77 -16.81
C GLN A 80 -1.57 10.50 -17.23
N SER A 81 -2.36 10.58 -18.31
CA SER A 81 -3.03 9.39 -18.89
C SER A 81 -2.07 8.27 -19.28
N ILE A 82 -0.84 8.63 -19.63
CA ILE A 82 0.29 7.74 -19.83
C ILE A 82 1.40 8.24 -18.90
N PRO A 83 1.78 7.46 -17.87
CA PRO A 83 2.83 7.88 -16.95
C PRO A 83 4.13 8.24 -17.66
N GLN A 84 4.79 9.30 -17.18
CA GLN A 84 6.03 9.82 -17.77
C GLN A 84 7.17 9.72 -16.75
N ILE A 85 8.37 9.38 -17.22
CA ILE A 85 9.56 9.21 -16.38
C ILE A 85 10.58 10.30 -16.72
N TYR A 86 11.05 11.00 -15.69
CA TYR A 86 11.95 12.13 -15.82
C TYR A 86 13.25 11.87 -15.05
N GLU A 87 14.40 12.20 -15.66
CA GLU A 87 15.72 12.09 -15.05
C GLU A 87 15.99 13.17 -13.99
N ASN A 88 15.14 14.20 -13.96
CA ASN A 88 15.26 15.32 -13.03
C ASN A 88 13.92 15.60 -12.35
N SER A 89 13.96 16.35 -11.25
CA SER A 89 12.75 16.84 -10.57
C SER A 89 12.00 17.83 -11.46
N ILE A 90 10.69 17.59 -11.68
CA ILE A 90 9.78 18.45 -12.43
C ILE A 90 8.80 19.21 -11.52
N GLY A 91 8.69 18.79 -10.25
CA GLY A 91 7.77 19.40 -9.29
C GLY A 91 7.87 18.79 -7.90
N LYS A 92 7.04 19.30 -6.97
CA LYS A 92 6.95 18.77 -5.61
C LYS A 92 6.28 17.40 -5.62
N PRO A 93 6.97 16.33 -5.19
CA PRO A 93 6.41 14.99 -5.20
C PRO A 93 5.37 14.79 -4.09
N HIS A 94 4.37 13.92 -4.35
CA HIS A 94 3.43 13.42 -3.34
C HIS A 94 4.03 12.30 -2.50
N CYS A 95 4.89 11.49 -3.12
CA CYS A 95 5.61 10.41 -2.48
C CYS A 95 7.08 10.44 -2.91
N GLN A 96 8.01 10.41 -1.96
CA GLN A 96 9.45 10.41 -2.20
C GLN A 96 10.06 9.19 -1.54
N PHE A 97 10.74 8.37 -2.33
CA PHE A 97 11.60 7.29 -1.87
C PHE A 97 13.05 7.76 -1.84
N THR A 98 13.79 7.40 -0.78
CA THR A 98 15.24 7.55 -0.74
C THR A 98 15.86 6.16 -0.62
N ILE A 99 16.66 5.76 -1.61
CA ILE A 99 17.22 4.42 -1.76
C ILE A 99 18.70 4.53 -2.12
N GLU A 100 19.54 3.71 -1.53
CA GLU A 100 20.94 3.63 -1.96
C GLU A 100 21.05 3.00 -3.35
N SER A 101 21.89 3.57 -4.21
CA SER A 101 22.06 3.15 -5.61
C SER A 101 22.45 1.66 -5.75
N LYS A 102 23.18 1.12 -4.78
CA LYS A 102 23.54 -0.31 -4.73
C LYS A 102 22.31 -1.20 -4.60
N PHE A 103 21.36 -0.86 -3.71
CA PHE A 103 20.13 -1.64 -3.54
C PHE A 103 19.21 -1.52 -4.74
N LEU A 104 19.08 -0.33 -5.31
CA LEU A 104 18.36 -0.20 -6.57
C LEU A 104 19.00 -1.04 -7.68
N ASN A 105 20.33 -1.02 -7.80
CA ASN A 105 21.03 -1.85 -8.78
C ASN A 105 20.78 -3.36 -8.58
N MET A 106 20.65 -3.82 -7.34
CA MET A 106 20.29 -5.22 -7.05
C MET A 106 18.86 -5.52 -7.55
N ILE A 107 17.90 -4.62 -7.35
CA ILE A 107 16.51 -4.78 -7.85
C ILE A 107 16.54 -4.86 -9.39
N LEU A 108 17.21 -3.92 -10.05
CA LEU A 108 17.28 -3.84 -11.50
C LEU A 108 18.05 -5.01 -12.17
N ASN A 109 18.79 -5.79 -11.38
CA ASN A 109 19.47 -7.01 -11.82
C ASN A 109 18.81 -8.29 -11.22
N GLU A 110 17.57 -8.20 -10.73
CA GLU A 110 16.79 -9.34 -10.19
C GLU A 110 17.48 -10.08 -9.03
N GLN A 111 18.34 -9.38 -8.27
CA GLN A 111 19.05 -9.90 -7.10
C GLN A 111 18.36 -9.55 -5.78
N LEU A 112 17.39 -8.66 -5.82
CA LEU A 112 16.58 -8.19 -4.70
C LEU A 112 15.21 -7.81 -5.23
N GLU A 113 14.15 -8.18 -4.53
CA GLU A 113 12.79 -7.75 -4.87
C GLU A 113 12.42 -6.46 -4.14
N TRP A 114 11.48 -5.68 -4.71
CA TRP A 114 10.95 -4.49 -4.04
C TRP A 114 10.35 -4.82 -2.67
N GLU A 115 9.67 -5.97 -2.55
CA GLU A 115 9.11 -6.42 -1.27
C GLU A 115 10.21 -6.63 -0.22
N GLU A 116 11.31 -7.28 -0.59
CA GLU A 116 12.45 -7.50 0.30
C GLU A 116 13.12 -6.18 0.72
N LEU A 117 13.25 -5.21 -0.21
CA LEU A 117 13.73 -3.87 0.11
C LEU A 117 12.83 -3.22 1.16
N PHE A 118 11.51 -3.26 0.97
CA PHE A 118 10.54 -2.65 1.89
C PHE A 118 10.53 -3.35 3.25
N LEU A 119 10.52 -4.67 3.30
CA LEU A 119 10.56 -5.44 4.55
C LEU A 119 11.87 -5.27 5.32
N SER A 120 12.99 -5.06 4.63
CA SER A 120 14.29 -4.86 5.26
C SER A 120 14.53 -3.43 5.76
N LEU A 121 13.60 -2.49 5.50
CA LEU A 121 13.71 -1.06 5.84
C LEU A 121 14.97 -0.38 5.30
N ARG A 122 15.48 -0.83 4.16
CA ARG A 122 16.67 -0.26 3.47
C ARG A 122 16.31 0.89 2.55
N PHE A 123 15.27 1.62 2.89
CA PHE A 123 14.80 2.80 2.18
C PHE A 123 14.17 3.77 3.18
N GLN A 124 13.98 5.00 2.74
CA GLN A 124 13.15 5.95 3.44
C GLN A 124 12.00 6.37 2.53
N VAL A 125 10.84 6.66 3.11
CA VAL A 125 9.69 7.18 2.36
C VAL A 125 9.14 8.41 3.07
N LYS A 126 8.87 9.45 2.30
CA LYS A 126 8.17 10.65 2.74
C LYS A 126 6.95 10.85 1.84
N ARG A 127 5.80 11.12 2.45
CA ARG A 127 4.54 11.36 1.75
C ARG A 127 3.96 12.68 2.18
N GLU A 128 3.37 13.41 1.26
CA GLU A 128 2.69 14.66 1.55
C GLU A 128 1.49 14.83 0.61
N PRO A 129 0.24 14.72 1.11
CA PRO A 129 -0.12 14.36 2.49
C PRO A 129 0.33 12.94 2.87
N ASP A 130 0.45 12.62 4.17
CA ASP A 130 0.87 11.28 4.64
C ASP A 130 -0.25 10.24 4.47
N ILE A 131 -0.56 9.95 3.21
CA ILE A 131 -1.55 8.97 2.77
C ILE A 131 -0.84 7.83 2.08
N TYR A 132 -1.14 6.59 2.49
CA TYR A 132 -0.60 5.39 1.87
C TYR A 132 -1.28 5.12 0.53
N ASN A 133 -0.49 5.10 -0.55
CA ASN A 133 -0.99 4.77 -1.89
C ASN A 133 -0.83 3.27 -2.17
N GLY A 134 -1.91 2.51 -1.94
CA GLY A 134 -1.90 1.06 -2.13
C GLY A 134 -1.60 0.63 -3.57
N ALA A 135 -2.02 1.41 -4.57
CA ALA A 135 -1.75 1.11 -5.98
C ALA A 135 -0.26 1.22 -6.32
N LEU A 136 0.42 2.27 -5.81
CA LEU A 136 1.86 2.46 -5.99
C LEU A 136 2.67 1.31 -5.38
N PHE A 137 2.40 0.98 -4.13
CA PHE A 137 3.12 -0.10 -3.46
C PHE A 137 2.83 -1.47 -4.08
N ALA A 138 1.57 -1.73 -4.49
CA ALA A 138 1.24 -2.97 -5.20
C ALA A 138 1.98 -3.07 -6.54
N LEU A 139 2.04 -1.98 -7.31
CA LEU A 139 2.75 -1.94 -8.59
C LEU A 139 4.25 -2.25 -8.41
N LEU A 140 4.89 -1.62 -7.44
CA LEU A 140 6.31 -1.86 -7.17
C LEU A 140 6.57 -3.28 -6.67
N GLN A 141 5.79 -3.77 -5.70
CA GLN A 141 6.03 -5.07 -5.07
C GLN A 141 5.68 -6.26 -5.95
N TYR A 142 4.59 -6.15 -6.73
CA TYR A 142 4.00 -7.30 -7.42
C TYR A 142 3.82 -7.11 -8.91
N GLY A 143 4.28 -5.99 -9.49
CA GLY A 143 4.12 -5.68 -10.91
C GLY A 143 4.72 -6.71 -11.86
N GLY A 144 5.69 -7.51 -11.40
CA GLY A 144 6.24 -8.65 -12.15
C GLY A 144 5.40 -9.92 -12.11
N ASP A 145 4.40 -10.04 -11.20
CA ASP A 145 3.54 -11.22 -11.04
C ASP A 145 2.09 -10.90 -11.46
N SER A 146 1.74 -11.29 -12.68
CA SER A 146 0.40 -11.06 -13.25
C SER A 146 -0.72 -11.75 -12.45
N ASN A 147 -0.47 -12.88 -11.81
CA ASN A 147 -1.48 -13.59 -11.04
C ASN A 147 -1.80 -12.86 -9.74
N ILE A 148 -0.76 -12.40 -9.04
CA ILE A 148 -0.93 -11.60 -7.81
C ILE A 148 -1.62 -10.28 -8.16
N MET A 149 -1.17 -9.58 -9.21
CA MET A 149 -1.74 -8.31 -9.65
C MET A 149 -3.23 -8.45 -9.99
N GLN A 150 -3.61 -9.48 -10.74
CA GLN A 150 -5.02 -9.73 -11.08
C GLN A 150 -5.87 -10.04 -9.84
N ARG A 151 -5.34 -10.75 -8.85
CA ARG A 151 -6.06 -11.00 -7.60
C ARG A 151 -6.29 -9.73 -6.80
N ILE A 152 -5.29 -8.85 -6.69
CA ILE A 152 -5.41 -7.56 -5.99
C ILE A 152 -6.39 -6.65 -6.73
N GLU A 153 -6.32 -6.57 -8.06
CA GLU A 153 -7.26 -5.83 -8.90
C GLU A 153 -8.71 -6.31 -8.69
N ASN A 154 -8.95 -7.62 -8.73
CA ASN A 154 -10.27 -8.18 -8.50
C ASN A 154 -10.81 -7.86 -7.09
N LEU A 155 -9.96 -7.82 -6.07
CA LEU A 155 -10.36 -7.43 -4.72
C LEU A 155 -10.74 -5.94 -4.66
N ASP A 156 -9.97 -5.09 -5.32
CA ASP A 156 -10.23 -3.65 -5.35
C ASP A 156 -11.50 -3.33 -6.16
N LEU A 157 -11.70 -3.99 -7.30
CA LEU A 157 -12.94 -3.88 -8.10
C LEU A 157 -14.17 -4.33 -7.32
N LYS A 158 -14.08 -5.44 -6.57
CA LYS A 158 -15.17 -5.88 -5.68
C LYS A 158 -15.47 -4.84 -4.59
N SER A 159 -14.47 -4.12 -4.11
CA SER A 159 -14.69 -3.05 -3.15
C SER A 159 -15.38 -1.81 -3.76
N LYS A 160 -15.17 -1.56 -5.06
CA LYS A 160 -15.77 -0.43 -5.79
C LYS A 160 -17.20 -0.70 -6.27
N CYS A 161 -17.53 -1.98 -6.61
CA CYS A 161 -18.87 -2.41 -7.00
C CYS A 161 -19.33 -3.57 -6.10
N PRO A 162 -19.56 -3.32 -4.83
CA PRO A 162 -19.71 -4.38 -3.85
C PRO A 162 -21.10 -5.03 -3.90
N GLU A 163 -21.13 -6.34 -3.67
CA GLU A 163 -22.32 -6.95 -3.11
C GLU A 163 -22.72 -6.21 -1.84
N THR A 164 -24.02 -6.11 -1.59
CA THR A 164 -24.53 -5.44 -0.42
C THR A 164 -25.04 -6.41 0.63
N VAL A 165 -25.01 -6.00 1.88
CA VAL A 165 -25.60 -6.72 3.01
C VAL A 165 -26.33 -5.73 3.92
N ILE A 166 -27.40 -6.20 4.56
CA ILE A 166 -28.10 -5.42 5.58
C ILE A 166 -27.54 -5.77 6.94
N VAL A 167 -27.13 -4.75 7.68
CA VAL A 167 -26.68 -4.86 9.07
C VAL A 167 -27.56 -3.99 9.96
N LYS A 168 -27.75 -4.39 11.20
CA LYS A 168 -28.64 -3.71 12.16
C LYS A 168 -27.81 -3.01 13.24
N SER A 169 -28.13 -1.77 13.51
CA SER A 169 -27.55 -0.99 14.63
C SER A 169 -28.51 0.08 15.11
N ASN A 170 -28.70 0.21 16.43
CA ASN A 170 -29.49 1.27 17.05
C ASN A 170 -30.88 1.47 16.40
N ASN A 171 -31.65 0.38 16.27
CA ASN A 171 -32.99 0.35 15.63
C ASN A 171 -33.03 0.86 14.18
N LYS A 172 -31.88 0.79 13.47
CA LYS A 172 -31.77 1.09 12.04
C LYS A 172 -31.16 -0.06 11.28
N ASN A 173 -31.64 -0.22 10.05
CA ASN A 173 -31.03 -1.10 9.06
C ASN A 173 -30.13 -0.27 8.15
N PHE A 174 -28.91 -0.73 7.96
CA PHE A 174 -27.95 -0.12 7.04
C PHE A 174 -27.66 -1.11 5.92
N LYS A 175 -27.94 -0.73 4.69
CA LYS A 175 -27.51 -1.47 3.51
C LYS A 175 -26.09 -1.01 3.15
N ILE A 176 -25.13 -1.85 3.42
CA ILE A 176 -23.69 -1.54 3.27
C ILE A 176 -23.04 -2.44 2.21
N GLN A 177 -21.86 -2.07 1.75
CA GLN A 177 -21.03 -3.02 0.99
C GLN A 177 -20.66 -4.21 1.88
N ARG A 178 -20.76 -5.42 1.31
CA ARG A 178 -20.47 -6.66 2.02
C ARG A 178 -19.00 -6.87 2.32
N SER A 179 -18.14 -6.45 1.42
CA SER A 179 -16.69 -6.64 1.52
C SER A 179 -16.00 -5.43 2.15
N CYS A 180 -15.11 -5.66 3.12
CA CYS A 180 -14.31 -4.59 3.72
C CYS A 180 -13.46 -3.86 2.66
N PRO A 181 -13.48 -2.52 2.59
CA PRO A 181 -12.74 -1.75 1.59
C PRO A 181 -11.22 -1.90 1.69
N HIS A 182 -10.71 -2.42 2.80
CA HIS A 182 -9.29 -2.68 2.99
C HIS A 182 -8.83 -3.91 2.19
N MET A 183 -9.37 -5.10 2.50
CA MET A 183 -8.92 -6.39 1.91
C MET A 183 -10.08 -7.38 1.65
N GLY A 184 -11.28 -6.89 1.41
CA GLY A 184 -12.39 -7.71 0.95
C GLY A 184 -13.00 -8.68 1.98
N GLU A 185 -12.72 -8.53 3.28
CA GLU A 185 -13.29 -9.37 4.33
C GLU A 185 -14.82 -9.25 4.37
N ASP A 186 -15.53 -10.37 4.54
CA ASP A 186 -17.00 -10.37 4.62
C ASP A 186 -17.49 -9.70 5.91
N LEU A 187 -18.26 -8.63 5.75
CA LEU A 187 -18.78 -7.83 6.86
C LEU A 187 -20.18 -8.24 7.31
N LYS A 188 -20.79 -9.28 6.71
CA LYS A 188 -22.15 -9.73 7.04
C LYS A 188 -22.35 -9.99 8.54
N ASN A 189 -21.34 -10.57 9.18
CA ASN A 189 -21.35 -10.92 10.61
C ASN A 189 -20.38 -10.05 11.42
N ALA A 190 -20.01 -8.88 10.91
CA ALA A 190 -19.12 -7.97 11.62
C ALA A 190 -19.77 -7.47 12.93
N LYS A 191 -18.96 -7.33 13.97
CA LYS A 191 -19.41 -6.78 15.25
C LYS A 191 -19.77 -5.31 15.09
N ILE A 192 -20.93 -4.92 15.64
CA ILE A 192 -21.38 -3.51 15.64
C ILE A 192 -21.70 -3.12 17.06
N GLU A 193 -21.09 -2.05 17.54
CA GLU A 193 -21.32 -1.44 18.85
C GLU A 193 -21.49 0.07 18.67
N ASP A 194 -22.55 0.64 19.22
CA ASP A 194 -22.85 2.08 19.19
C ASP A 194 -22.78 2.73 17.80
N GLY A 195 -23.17 1.98 16.75
CA GLY A 195 -23.09 2.44 15.36
C GLY A 195 -21.72 2.30 14.71
N ILE A 196 -20.76 1.71 15.42
CA ILE A 196 -19.42 1.44 14.88
C ILE A 196 -19.32 -0.02 14.45
N LEU A 197 -19.12 -0.23 13.16
CA LEU A 197 -18.86 -1.55 12.59
C LEU A 197 -17.35 -1.86 12.63
N VAL A 198 -16.98 -3.02 13.15
CA VAL A 198 -15.58 -3.45 13.30
C VAL A 198 -15.30 -4.61 12.36
N CYS A 199 -14.38 -4.42 11.41
CA CYS A 199 -13.95 -5.48 10.52
C CYS A 199 -13.27 -6.62 11.32
N PRO A 200 -13.70 -7.89 11.18
CA PRO A 200 -13.18 -8.99 12.01
C PRO A 200 -11.71 -9.30 11.74
N ARG A 201 -11.20 -9.02 10.54
CA ARG A 201 -9.86 -9.41 10.12
C ARG A 201 -8.77 -8.47 10.63
N HIS A 202 -8.91 -7.15 10.42
CA HIS A 202 -7.86 -6.17 10.75
C HIS A 202 -8.34 -5.06 11.67
N GLN A 203 -9.52 -5.19 12.28
CA GLN A 203 -10.08 -4.26 13.25
C GLN A 203 -10.24 -2.82 12.73
N TRP A 204 -10.49 -2.66 11.42
CA TRP A 204 -10.89 -1.37 10.88
C TRP A 204 -12.28 -1.01 11.38
N ASN A 205 -12.47 0.23 11.80
CA ASN A 205 -13.71 0.72 12.39
C ASN A 205 -14.37 1.73 11.47
N PHE A 206 -15.67 1.50 11.21
CA PHE A 206 -16.46 2.34 10.32
C PHE A 206 -17.69 2.89 11.09
N ASP A 207 -17.84 4.22 11.09
CA ASP A 207 -18.99 4.88 11.74
C ASP A 207 -20.18 4.88 10.78
N LEU A 208 -21.15 4.01 11.04
CA LEU A 208 -22.36 3.87 10.21
C LEU A 208 -23.24 5.14 10.25
N ASN A 209 -23.24 5.87 11.36
CA ASN A 209 -24.00 7.11 11.52
C ASN A 209 -23.35 8.29 10.78
N LYS A 210 -22.07 8.15 10.37
CA LYS A 210 -21.33 9.13 9.56
C LYS A 210 -21.06 8.59 8.17
N ASN A 211 -22.07 7.96 7.57
CA ASN A 211 -22.01 7.44 6.20
C ASN A 211 -20.82 6.49 5.94
N GLY A 212 -20.52 5.63 6.92
CA GLY A 212 -19.48 4.63 6.78
C GLY A 212 -18.04 5.16 6.91
N LYS A 213 -17.86 6.36 7.47
CA LYS A 213 -16.55 6.98 7.66
C LYS A 213 -15.61 6.06 8.42
N CYS A 214 -14.45 5.77 7.84
CA CYS A 214 -13.40 5.06 8.56
C CYS A 214 -12.82 5.94 9.66
N ILE A 215 -12.94 5.51 10.91
CA ILE A 215 -12.47 6.25 12.09
C ILE A 215 -11.22 5.61 12.71
N LYS A 216 -10.89 4.39 12.28
CA LYS A 216 -9.67 3.69 12.71
C LYS A 216 -9.28 2.65 11.66
N GLY A 217 -8.03 2.65 11.23
CA GLY A 217 -7.45 1.63 10.36
C GLY A 217 -6.83 2.20 9.09
N GLY A 218 -7.54 3.04 8.33
CA GLY A 218 -7.03 3.63 7.09
C GLY A 218 -7.90 4.73 6.51
N ASP A 219 -7.73 4.97 5.23
CA ASP A 219 -8.28 6.10 4.47
C ASP A 219 -9.50 5.74 3.60
N LYS A 220 -9.87 4.45 3.52
CA LYS A 220 -11.02 4.00 2.73
C LYS A 220 -12.27 3.90 3.58
N ASP A 221 -13.30 4.64 3.21
CA ASP A 221 -14.60 4.61 3.87
C ASP A 221 -15.43 3.39 3.41
N LEU A 222 -16.35 2.93 4.27
CA LEU A 222 -17.31 1.88 3.96
C LEU A 222 -18.48 2.47 3.18
N ALA A 223 -18.82 1.92 2.01
CA ALA A 223 -19.96 2.41 1.25
C ALA A 223 -21.28 2.01 1.93
N ILE A 224 -22.15 3.02 2.19
CA ILE A 224 -23.52 2.84 2.64
C ILE A 224 -24.47 3.27 1.52
N PHE A 225 -25.42 2.39 1.17
CA PHE A 225 -26.33 2.58 0.04
C PHE A 225 -27.71 3.09 0.48
N SER A 226 -28.18 2.69 1.66
CA SER A 226 -29.40 3.19 2.25
C SER A 226 -29.47 2.90 3.74
N THR A 227 -30.30 3.68 4.44
CA THR A 227 -30.64 3.48 5.85
C THR A 227 -32.16 3.53 5.98
N THR A 228 -32.75 2.57 6.72
CA THR A 228 -34.18 2.55 7.03
C THR A 228 -34.37 2.22 8.49
N ASP A 229 -35.47 2.72 9.08
CA ASP A 229 -35.89 2.29 10.40
C ASP A 229 -36.37 0.82 10.35
N ILE A 230 -36.34 0.10 11.45
CA ILE A 230 -36.63 -1.35 11.49
C ILE A 230 -38.08 -1.67 11.10
N ASP A 231 -38.99 -0.72 11.32
CA ASP A 231 -40.44 -0.89 11.08
C ASP A 231 -40.81 -0.81 9.57
N ASP A 232 -39.91 -0.37 8.70
CA ASP A 232 -40.17 -0.21 7.25
C ASP A 232 -39.84 -1.46 6.40
N VAL A 233 -39.45 -2.59 6.99
CA VAL A 233 -39.11 -3.82 6.26
C VAL A 233 -40.34 -4.73 6.23
N GLU A 234 -41.31 -4.44 5.37
CA GLU A 234 -42.19 -5.48 4.87
C GLU A 234 -41.36 -6.51 4.06
N ASP A 235 -41.55 -7.76 4.46
CA ASP A 235 -40.96 -8.96 3.83
C ASP A 235 -41.38 -9.02 2.34
N SER A 236 -40.61 -8.43 1.44
CA SER A 236 -40.75 -8.62 0.02
C SER A 236 -40.24 -10.03 -0.31
N GLY A 237 -41.03 -11.03 0.11
CA GLY A 237 -40.88 -12.40 -0.32
C GLY A 237 -41.03 -12.44 -1.83
N ILE A 238 -39.93 -12.75 -2.49
CA ILE A 238 -39.97 -13.18 -3.90
C ILE A 238 -40.31 -14.64 -3.90
N ALA A 239 -41.52 -14.92 -4.44
CA ALA A 239 -41.98 -16.24 -4.84
C ALA A 239 -41.14 -16.73 -6.04
#